data_d719af08cc15dcab708f3c3eb30feff3
#
_entry.id   d719af08cc15dcab708f3c3eb30feff3
#
_cell.length_a   1.000
_cell.length_b   1.000
_cell.length_c   1.000
_cell.angle_alpha   90.00
_cell.angle_beta   90.00
_cell.angle_gamma   90.00
#
_symmetry.space_group_name_H-M   'P 1'
#
loop_
_entity.id
_entity.type
_entity.pdbx_description
1 polymer ?
#
loop_
_entity_poly.entity_id
_entity_poly.type
_entity_poly.pdbx_seq_one_letter_code
_entity_poly.pdbx_strand_id
1 'polypeptide(L)'
;MSDYIIRATAAEGQIRAFAATTKELTEFARQAHNTSPVATAALGRLLTAGTMMGVMMKGADDILTIKIEGDGPIGGLTVTADSKGDVKGYAYNPEVMLPPNEKGKLDVGGALGIGVLSVIKDIGLKEPYVGQTILVTSEIAEDLTYYFATSEQTPSSVALGVLMNKDNTVRQAGGFILQLLPGASEEVISTLENRLKEITSITSLLDAGNTPEMILEHILGDFDLEILDKIPTQFACNCSRERIEKALISIGKKELQEMIDEGKTIEMNCHFCNKNYPVTVEELKGLLEKAVR
;
A
#
# COMPACT_ATOMS: atom_id res chain seq x y z
N MET A 1 -12.85 13.34 -8.06
CA MET A 1 -13.69 12.31 -7.40
C MET A 1 -12.86 11.81 -6.24
N SER A 2 -13.43 11.60 -5.06
CA SER A 2 -12.72 11.02 -3.93
C SER A 2 -12.36 9.56 -4.20
N ASP A 3 -11.24 9.10 -3.68
CA ASP A 3 -10.82 7.71 -3.81
C ASP A 3 -11.75 6.75 -3.05
N TYR A 4 -11.92 5.54 -3.59
CA TYR A 4 -12.77 4.52 -2.98
C TYR A 4 -12.43 3.11 -3.51
N ILE A 5 -12.91 2.12 -2.78
CA ILE A 5 -12.81 0.70 -3.08
C ILE A 5 -14.22 0.17 -3.33
N ILE A 6 -14.36 -0.68 -4.35
CA ILE A 6 -15.54 -1.53 -4.54
C ILE A 6 -15.19 -2.94 -4.07
N ARG A 7 -16.08 -3.52 -3.28
CA ARG A 7 -16.09 -4.94 -2.94
C ARG A 7 -17.26 -5.60 -3.65
N ALA A 8 -16.98 -6.71 -4.34
CA ALA A 8 -17.98 -7.42 -5.13
C ALA A 8 -17.77 -8.94 -5.06
N THR A 9 -18.80 -9.67 -5.47
CA THR A 9 -18.77 -11.10 -5.75
C THR A 9 -19.29 -11.38 -7.15
N ALA A 10 -18.95 -12.52 -7.72
CA ALA A 10 -19.45 -12.96 -9.01
C ALA A 10 -19.48 -14.48 -9.08
N ALA A 11 -20.16 -15.03 -10.11
CA ALA A 11 -20.32 -16.48 -10.32
C ALA A 11 -20.86 -17.18 -9.06
N GLU A 12 -22.00 -16.70 -8.53
CA GLU A 12 -22.63 -17.27 -7.32
C GLU A 12 -21.68 -17.36 -6.11
N GLY A 13 -20.78 -16.37 -5.98
CA GLY A 13 -19.82 -16.30 -4.89
C GLY A 13 -18.53 -17.11 -5.12
N GLN A 14 -18.30 -17.70 -6.29
CA GLN A 14 -17.06 -18.38 -6.63
C GLN A 14 -15.88 -17.39 -6.84
N ILE A 15 -16.18 -16.13 -7.16
CA ILE A 15 -15.21 -15.05 -7.32
C ILE A 15 -15.46 -13.99 -6.27
N ARG A 16 -14.41 -13.57 -5.58
CA ARG A 16 -14.39 -12.35 -4.76
C ARG A 16 -13.54 -11.31 -5.45
N ALA A 17 -14.04 -10.08 -5.54
CA ALA A 17 -13.42 -9.01 -6.29
C ALA A 17 -13.30 -7.72 -5.46
N PHE A 18 -12.17 -7.03 -5.64
CA PHE A 18 -11.93 -5.68 -5.13
C PHE A 18 -11.37 -4.85 -6.28
N ALA A 19 -11.86 -3.63 -6.43
CA ALA A 19 -11.27 -2.66 -7.34
C ALA A 19 -11.25 -1.29 -6.68
N ALA A 20 -10.22 -0.48 -6.96
CA ALA A 20 -10.04 0.81 -6.32
C ALA A 20 -9.52 1.87 -7.28
N THR A 21 -9.95 3.11 -7.07
CA THR A 21 -9.23 4.31 -7.49
C THR A 21 -8.50 4.88 -6.27
N THR A 22 -7.24 5.28 -6.47
CA THR A 22 -6.32 5.68 -5.40
C THR A 22 -5.46 6.87 -5.79
N LYS A 23 -5.95 7.71 -6.70
CA LYS A 23 -5.23 8.85 -7.24
C LYS A 23 -4.88 9.88 -6.16
N GLU A 24 -5.88 10.28 -5.36
CA GLU A 24 -5.72 11.35 -4.36
C GLU A 24 -4.78 10.90 -3.23
N LEU A 25 -4.93 9.66 -2.74
CA LEU A 25 -4.06 9.15 -1.69
C LEU A 25 -2.62 8.93 -2.16
N THR A 26 -2.43 8.52 -3.43
CA THR A 26 -1.09 8.37 -4.03
C THR A 26 -0.44 9.74 -4.23
N GLU A 27 -1.19 10.74 -4.70
CA GLU A 27 -0.69 12.11 -4.85
C GLU A 27 -0.35 12.73 -3.48
N PHE A 28 -1.15 12.45 -2.45
CA PHE A 28 -0.82 12.87 -1.09
C PHE A 28 0.53 12.28 -0.62
N ALA A 29 0.73 10.97 -0.82
CA ALA A 29 1.99 10.33 -0.48
C ALA A 29 3.19 10.92 -1.27
N ARG A 30 2.99 11.18 -2.58
CA ARG A 30 3.99 11.82 -3.42
C ARG A 30 4.39 13.19 -2.88
N GLN A 31 3.43 14.01 -2.52
CA GLN A 31 3.69 15.35 -1.97
C GLN A 31 4.36 15.28 -0.60
N ALA A 32 3.86 14.42 0.29
CA ALA A 32 4.37 14.29 1.65
C ALA A 32 5.85 13.87 1.68
N HIS A 33 6.27 13.01 0.75
CA HIS A 33 7.62 12.45 0.69
C HIS A 33 8.47 13.00 -0.46
N ASN A 34 7.90 13.89 -1.28
CA ASN A 34 8.54 14.41 -2.50
C ASN A 34 9.12 13.28 -3.38
N THR A 35 8.31 12.23 -3.61
CA THR A 35 8.79 11.04 -4.31
C THR A 35 9.04 11.30 -5.80
N SER A 36 10.10 10.72 -6.33
CA SER A 36 10.38 10.64 -7.77
C SER A 36 9.28 9.88 -8.53
N PRO A 37 9.20 9.97 -9.86
CA PRO A 37 8.18 9.24 -10.63
C PRO A 37 8.20 7.72 -10.38
N VAL A 38 9.37 7.09 -10.34
CA VAL A 38 9.48 5.64 -10.12
C VAL A 38 9.14 5.25 -8.68
N ALA A 39 9.57 6.04 -7.69
CA ALA A 39 9.22 5.82 -6.29
C ALA A 39 7.72 6.05 -6.04
N THR A 40 7.11 7.05 -6.71
CA THR A 40 5.66 7.28 -6.68
C THR A 40 4.91 6.09 -7.27
N ALA A 41 5.37 5.54 -8.40
CA ALA A 41 4.74 4.38 -9.02
C ALA A 41 4.83 3.14 -8.12
N ALA A 42 5.99 2.88 -7.52
CA ALA A 42 6.18 1.76 -6.60
C ALA A 42 5.31 1.90 -5.34
N LEU A 43 5.40 3.04 -4.66
CA LEU A 43 4.64 3.29 -3.44
C LEU A 43 3.12 3.32 -3.70
N GLY A 44 2.68 3.96 -4.77
CA GLY A 44 1.26 4.05 -5.12
C GLY A 44 0.64 2.70 -5.46
N ARG A 45 1.36 1.81 -6.16
CA ARG A 45 0.93 0.41 -6.36
C ARG A 45 0.76 -0.31 -5.03
N LEU A 46 1.73 -0.19 -4.12
CA LEU A 46 1.66 -0.85 -2.83
C LEU A 46 0.58 -0.27 -1.92
N LEU A 47 0.34 1.06 -1.95
CA LEU A 47 -0.77 1.72 -1.26
C LEU A 47 -2.12 1.22 -1.79
N THR A 48 -2.27 1.09 -3.12
CA THR A 48 -3.48 0.55 -3.76
C THR A 48 -3.75 -0.89 -3.33
N ALA A 49 -2.73 -1.73 -3.32
CA ALA A 49 -2.85 -3.10 -2.82
C ALA A 49 -3.19 -3.10 -1.33
N GLY A 50 -2.48 -2.29 -0.54
CA GLY A 50 -2.66 -2.20 0.92
C GLY A 50 -4.08 -1.83 1.31
N THR A 51 -4.68 -0.83 0.66
CA THR A 51 -6.06 -0.43 0.97
C THR A 51 -7.08 -1.51 0.61
N MET A 52 -6.94 -2.18 -0.55
CA MET A 52 -7.81 -3.31 -0.90
C MET A 52 -7.63 -4.51 0.03
N MET A 53 -6.40 -4.84 0.41
CA MET A 53 -6.11 -5.93 1.34
C MET A 53 -6.52 -5.60 2.79
N GLY A 54 -6.46 -4.32 3.17
CA GLY A 54 -6.94 -3.84 4.47
C GLY A 54 -8.43 -4.13 4.67
N VAL A 55 -9.26 -3.79 3.69
CA VAL A 55 -10.71 -4.04 3.77
C VAL A 55 -11.09 -5.53 3.63
N MET A 56 -10.14 -6.43 3.37
CA MET A 56 -10.33 -7.88 3.50
C MET A 56 -10.27 -8.34 4.96
N MET A 57 -9.70 -7.54 5.87
CA MET A 57 -9.64 -7.82 7.30
C MET A 57 -11.05 -7.77 7.90
N LYS A 58 -11.30 -8.55 8.96
CA LYS A 58 -12.65 -8.71 9.52
C LYS A 58 -12.89 -7.90 10.79
N GLY A 59 -11.85 -7.70 11.59
CA GLY A 59 -11.93 -6.96 12.84
C GLY A 59 -11.81 -5.45 12.62
N ALA A 60 -12.56 -4.66 13.37
CA ALA A 60 -12.55 -3.19 13.25
C ALA A 60 -11.20 -2.55 13.64
N ASP A 61 -10.40 -3.26 14.42
CA ASP A 61 -9.10 -2.83 14.93
C ASP A 61 -7.93 -3.60 14.26
N ASP A 62 -8.25 -4.48 13.29
CA ASP A 62 -7.24 -5.22 12.55
C ASP A 62 -6.37 -4.28 11.73
N ILE A 63 -5.06 -4.54 11.75
CA ILE A 63 -4.07 -3.77 10.99
C ILE A 63 -3.29 -4.70 10.07
N LEU A 64 -3.25 -4.32 8.81
CA LEU A 64 -2.40 -4.94 7.79
C LEU A 64 -1.14 -4.09 7.61
N THR A 65 0.03 -4.72 7.60
CA THR A 65 1.28 -4.09 7.14
C THR A 65 1.87 -4.91 6.01
N ILE A 66 2.15 -4.25 4.89
CA ILE A 66 2.87 -4.84 3.76
C ILE A 66 4.22 -4.17 3.68
N LYS A 67 5.28 -4.98 3.68
CA LYS A 67 6.66 -4.53 3.61
C LYS A 67 7.36 -5.21 2.44
N ILE A 68 8.05 -4.42 1.64
CA ILE A 68 8.96 -4.89 0.61
C ILE A 68 10.35 -4.44 1.00
N GLU A 69 11.31 -5.37 1.04
CA GLU A 69 12.73 -5.11 1.24
C GLU A 69 13.47 -5.68 0.04
N GLY A 70 14.18 -4.81 -0.69
CA GLY A 70 14.89 -5.18 -1.90
C GLY A 70 16.30 -4.59 -1.94
N ASP A 71 17.14 -5.11 -2.79
CA ASP A 71 18.53 -4.66 -3.00
C ASP A 71 18.64 -3.55 -4.05
N GLY A 72 17.52 -3.17 -4.67
CA GLY A 72 17.46 -2.04 -5.61
C GLY A 72 17.54 -0.68 -4.89
N PRO A 73 17.72 0.42 -5.65
CA PRO A 73 18.02 1.74 -5.09
C PRO A 73 16.90 2.34 -4.21
N ILE A 74 15.66 1.90 -4.30
CA ILE A 74 14.59 2.29 -3.36
C ILE A 74 14.85 1.69 -1.96
N GLY A 75 15.48 0.51 -1.87
CA GLY A 75 15.76 -0.22 -0.63
C GLY A 75 14.54 -0.90 -0.01
N GLY A 76 13.36 -0.33 -0.17
CA GLY A 76 12.12 -0.92 0.31
C GLY A 76 10.95 0.04 0.38
N LEU A 77 9.79 -0.54 0.68
CA LEU A 77 8.51 0.15 0.87
C LEU A 77 7.83 -0.42 2.11
N THR A 78 7.15 0.43 2.87
CA THR A 78 6.27 0.00 3.96
C THR A 78 4.91 0.68 3.81
N VAL A 79 3.84 -0.14 3.81
CA VAL A 79 2.45 0.32 3.77
C VAL A 79 1.69 -0.33 4.92
N THR A 80 0.88 0.46 5.62
CA THR A 80 -0.02 -0.01 6.67
C THR A 80 -1.44 0.43 6.34
N ALA A 81 -2.39 -0.48 6.41
CA ALA A 81 -3.81 -0.25 6.13
C ALA A 81 -4.69 -0.86 7.22
N ASP A 82 -5.91 -0.36 7.36
CA ASP A 82 -6.93 -0.91 8.26
C ASP A 82 -8.14 -1.45 7.50
N SER A 83 -9.09 -2.01 8.23
CA SER A 83 -10.33 -2.56 7.67
C SER A 83 -11.34 -1.51 7.21
N LYS A 84 -11.09 -0.22 7.45
CA LYS A 84 -11.99 0.90 7.12
C LYS A 84 -11.63 1.58 5.80
N GLY A 85 -10.50 1.19 5.18
CA GLY A 85 -9.99 1.75 3.95
C GLY A 85 -8.94 2.86 4.16
N ASP A 86 -8.55 3.15 5.38
CA ASP A 86 -7.45 4.07 5.66
C ASP A 86 -6.10 3.39 5.41
N VAL A 87 -5.21 4.10 4.72
CA VAL A 87 -3.88 3.59 4.37
C VAL A 87 -2.81 4.66 4.55
N LYS A 88 -1.60 4.25 4.87
CA LYS A 88 -0.39 5.09 4.91
C LYS A 88 0.83 4.28 4.53
N GLY A 89 1.84 4.94 4.00
CA GLY A 89 3.07 4.25 3.61
C GLY A 89 4.17 5.21 3.21
N TYR A 90 5.37 4.67 3.04
CA TYR A 90 6.54 5.41 2.60
C TYR A 90 7.53 4.52 1.86
N ALA A 91 8.37 5.15 1.03
CA ALA A 91 9.54 4.54 0.41
C ALA A 91 10.78 4.87 1.24
N TYR A 92 11.72 3.92 1.35
CA TYR A 92 12.96 4.13 2.13
C TYR A 92 13.85 5.17 1.48
N ASN A 93 13.97 5.14 0.15
CA ASN A 93 14.60 6.19 -0.62
C ASN A 93 13.60 6.76 -1.64
N PRO A 94 12.94 7.88 -1.33
CA PRO A 94 11.87 8.45 -2.17
C PRO A 94 12.39 9.17 -3.43
N GLU A 95 13.67 9.55 -3.48
CA GLU A 95 14.23 10.41 -4.52
C GLU A 95 14.93 9.64 -5.65
N VAL A 96 14.83 8.30 -5.65
CA VAL A 96 15.47 7.44 -6.66
C VAL A 96 15.02 7.82 -8.06
N MET A 97 15.99 8.02 -8.96
CA MET A 97 15.75 8.27 -10.38
C MET A 97 16.34 7.14 -11.21
N LEU A 98 15.51 6.51 -12.04
CA LEU A 98 15.92 5.49 -13.00
C LEU A 98 15.41 5.85 -14.40
N PRO A 99 16.13 5.47 -15.45
CA PRO A 99 15.62 5.55 -16.81
C PRO A 99 14.39 4.63 -16.96
N PRO A 100 13.52 4.88 -17.94
CA PRO A 100 12.46 3.95 -18.29
C PRO A 100 13.03 2.57 -18.63
N ASN A 101 12.24 1.52 -18.34
CA ASN A 101 12.58 0.16 -18.73
C ASN A 101 12.49 -0.03 -20.28
N GLU A 102 12.84 -1.20 -20.79
CA GLU A 102 12.83 -1.52 -22.23
C GLU A 102 11.45 -1.32 -22.89
N LYS A 103 10.36 -1.33 -22.11
CA LYS A 103 8.99 -1.06 -22.58
C LYS A 103 8.60 0.41 -22.51
N GLY A 104 9.54 1.31 -22.16
CA GLY A 104 9.30 2.74 -22.00
C GLY A 104 8.45 3.10 -20.77
N LYS A 105 8.33 2.19 -19.79
CA LYS A 105 7.59 2.41 -18.55
C LYS A 105 8.55 2.72 -17.39
N LEU A 106 8.02 3.29 -16.31
CA LEU A 106 8.78 3.46 -15.06
C LEU A 106 9.28 2.10 -14.57
N ASP A 107 10.58 1.99 -14.32
CA ASP A 107 11.24 0.73 -13.97
C ASP A 107 11.13 0.44 -12.47
N VAL A 108 9.95 0.02 -12.05
CA VAL A 108 9.67 -0.32 -10.65
C VAL A 108 10.43 -1.57 -10.24
N GLY A 109 10.51 -2.57 -11.13
CA GLY A 109 11.27 -3.79 -10.88
C GLY A 109 12.75 -3.53 -10.63
N GLY A 110 13.39 -2.73 -11.48
CA GLY A 110 14.79 -2.31 -11.29
C GLY A 110 14.99 -1.43 -10.05
N ALA A 111 13.99 -0.65 -9.68
CA ALA A 111 14.06 0.20 -8.50
C ALA A 111 13.98 -0.59 -7.19
N LEU A 112 13.23 -1.69 -7.15
CA LEU A 112 13.10 -2.58 -5.98
C LEU A 112 14.20 -3.65 -5.95
N GLY A 113 14.58 -4.19 -7.11
CA GLY A 113 15.59 -5.25 -7.21
C GLY A 113 15.11 -6.60 -6.68
N ILE A 114 16.06 -7.45 -6.30
CA ILE A 114 15.79 -8.75 -5.68
C ILE A 114 15.46 -8.53 -4.21
N GLY A 115 14.43 -9.23 -3.71
CA GLY A 115 14.03 -8.97 -2.32
C GLY A 115 12.92 -9.86 -1.82
N VAL A 116 12.27 -9.40 -0.77
CA VAL A 116 11.25 -10.12 -0.01
C VAL A 116 10.03 -9.23 0.18
N LEU A 117 8.86 -9.82 -0.04
CA LEU A 117 7.56 -9.28 0.32
C LEU A 117 7.11 -9.94 1.64
N SER A 118 6.77 -9.13 2.64
CA SER A 118 6.20 -9.57 3.91
C SER A 118 4.82 -8.96 4.10
N VAL A 119 3.84 -9.78 4.45
CA VAL A 119 2.48 -9.36 4.80
C VAL A 119 2.22 -9.73 6.26
N ILE A 120 2.02 -8.72 7.09
CA ILE A 120 1.85 -8.84 8.53
C ILE A 120 0.41 -8.46 8.85
N LYS A 121 -0.36 -9.38 9.47
CA LYS A 121 -1.74 -9.18 9.89
C LYS A 121 -1.80 -9.18 11.41
N ASP A 122 -1.98 -8.00 12.00
CA ASP A 122 -2.26 -7.85 13.43
C ASP A 122 -3.77 -7.89 13.63
N ILE A 123 -4.23 -8.99 14.16
CA ILE A 123 -5.66 -9.28 14.45
C ILE A 123 -5.93 -9.38 15.95
N GLY A 124 -5.10 -8.70 16.76
CA GLY A 124 -5.23 -8.67 18.21
C GLY A 124 -4.76 -9.95 18.95
N LEU A 125 -4.03 -10.84 18.26
CA LEU A 125 -3.39 -11.99 18.89
C LEU A 125 -2.06 -11.59 19.55
N LYS A 126 -1.53 -12.48 20.40
CA LYS A 126 -0.24 -12.26 21.09
C LYS A 126 0.90 -11.96 20.10
N GLU A 127 0.89 -12.62 18.96
CA GLU A 127 1.82 -12.41 17.87
C GLU A 127 1.03 -12.22 16.57
N PRO A 128 1.41 -11.27 15.70
CA PRO A 128 0.75 -11.09 14.42
C PRO A 128 1.04 -12.29 13.50
N TYR A 129 0.13 -12.57 12.59
CA TYR A 129 0.40 -13.49 11.49
C TYR A 129 1.36 -12.84 10.50
N VAL A 130 2.41 -13.56 10.08
CA VAL A 130 3.38 -13.09 9.10
C VAL A 130 3.48 -14.09 7.95
N GLY A 131 3.09 -13.66 6.76
CA GLY A 131 3.35 -14.36 5.50
C GLY A 131 4.51 -13.69 4.77
N GLN A 132 5.42 -14.47 4.18
CA GLN A 132 6.60 -13.95 3.50
C GLN A 132 6.89 -14.73 2.22
N THR A 133 7.25 -14.01 1.16
CA THR A 133 7.65 -14.59 -0.14
C THR A 133 8.81 -13.79 -0.74
N ILE A 134 9.58 -14.43 -1.62
CA ILE A 134 10.54 -13.71 -2.46
C ILE A 134 9.79 -12.83 -3.47
N LEU A 135 10.41 -11.76 -3.92
CA LEU A 135 9.96 -11.02 -5.09
C LEU A 135 10.27 -11.83 -6.36
N VAL A 136 9.26 -12.06 -7.20
CA VAL A 136 9.41 -12.86 -8.44
C VAL A 136 9.77 -11.97 -9.61
N THR A 137 9.15 -10.79 -9.68
CA THR A 137 9.37 -9.80 -10.76
C THR A 137 9.70 -8.42 -10.23
N SER A 138 9.45 -8.17 -8.94
CA SER A 138 9.56 -6.86 -8.29
C SER A 138 8.63 -5.77 -8.87
N GLU A 139 7.61 -6.19 -9.64
CA GLU A 139 6.55 -5.32 -10.20
C GLU A 139 5.35 -5.14 -9.26
N ILE A 140 5.43 -5.68 -8.04
CA ILE A 140 4.44 -5.61 -6.95
C ILE A 140 3.16 -6.40 -7.23
N ALA A 141 2.51 -6.21 -8.39
CA ALA A 141 1.26 -6.90 -8.73
C ALA A 141 1.46 -8.42 -8.89
N GLU A 142 2.47 -8.82 -9.65
CA GLU A 142 2.84 -10.23 -9.83
C GLU A 142 3.35 -10.83 -8.52
N ASP A 143 4.11 -10.07 -7.72
CA ASP A 143 4.64 -10.53 -6.43
C ASP A 143 3.51 -10.78 -5.43
N LEU A 144 2.47 -9.92 -5.41
CA LEU A 144 1.27 -10.14 -4.61
C LEU A 144 0.42 -11.30 -5.13
N THR A 145 0.32 -11.48 -6.44
CA THR A 145 -0.34 -12.66 -7.04
C THR A 145 0.36 -13.94 -6.57
N TYR A 146 1.69 -13.96 -6.58
CA TYR A 146 2.49 -15.07 -6.08
C TYR A 146 2.31 -15.28 -4.57
N TYR A 147 2.30 -14.20 -3.78
CA TYR A 147 2.03 -14.25 -2.34
C TYR A 147 0.67 -14.89 -2.03
N PHE A 148 -0.40 -14.46 -2.70
CA PHE A 148 -1.72 -15.04 -2.48
C PHE A 148 -1.77 -16.53 -2.80
N ALA A 149 -1.13 -16.94 -3.90
CA ALA A 149 -1.11 -18.34 -4.32
C ALA A 149 -0.30 -19.22 -3.35
N THR A 150 0.86 -18.75 -2.89
CA THR A 150 1.81 -19.57 -2.12
C THR A 150 1.64 -19.48 -0.61
N SER A 151 1.36 -18.30 -0.07
CA SER A 151 1.20 -18.07 1.37
C SER A 151 -0.24 -18.19 1.84
N GLU A 152 -1.20 -17.67 1.07
CA GLU A 152 -2.63 -17.71 1.43
C GLU A 152 -3.38 -18.85 0.74
N GLN A 153 -2.74 -19.57 -0.16
CA GLN A 153 -3.34 -20.68 -0.94
C GLN A 153 -4.65 -20.25 -1.64
N THR A 154 -4.71 -19.00 -2.05
CA THR A 154 -5.86 -18.39 -2.72
C THR A 154 -5.45 -17.99 -4.13
N PRO A 155 -5.89 -18.69 -5.18
CA PRO A 155 -5.61 -18.29 -6.56
C PRO A 155 -6.16 -16.89 -6.81
N SER A 156 -5.29 -15.97 -7.22
CA SER A 156 -5.63 -14.54 -7.33
C SER A 156 -5.06 -13.93 -8.59
N SER A 157 -5.70 -12.90 -9.10
CA SER A 157 -5.16 -12.00 -10.11
C SER A 157 -5.11 -10.59 -9.55
N VAL A 158 -3.93 -9.98 -9.59
CA VAL A 158 -3.70 -8.62 -9.11
C VAL A 158 -3.25 -7.75 -10.26
N ALA A 159 -3.89 -6.59 -10.43
CA ALA A 159 -3.44 -5.56 -11.36
C ALA A 159 -3.39 -4.21 -10.64
N LEU A 160 -2.23 -3.57 -10.68
CA LEU A 160 -1.95 -2.31 -10.01
C LEU A 160 -1.30 -1.34 -11.00
N GLY A 161 -1.65 -0.08 -10.91
CA GLY A 161 -1.06 0.91 -11.81
C GLY A 161 -1.05 2.32 -11.25
N VAL A 162 0.01 3.05 -11.59
CA VAL A 162 0.14 4.48 -11.37
C VAL A 162 0.62 5.12 -12.66
N LEU A 163 -0.09 6.11 -13.13
CA LEU A 163 0.23 6.91 -14.30
C LEU A 163 0.61 8.32 -13.85
N MET A 164 1.80 8.77 -14.26
CA MET A 164 2.32 10.08 -13.91
C MET A 164 2.13 11.08 -15.04
N ASN A 165 1.88 12.33 -14.70
CA ASN A 165 1.99 13.46 -15.60
C ASN A 165 3.47 13.84 -15.79
N LYS A 166 3.75 14.66 -16.83
CA LYS A 166 5.11 15.14 -17.11
C LYS A 166 5.69 16.07 -16.03
N ASP A 167 4.82 16.69 -15.22
CA ASP A 167 5.17 17.56 -14.10
C ASP A 167 5.35 16.79 -12.78
N ASN A 168 5.46 15.47 -12.84
CA ASN A 168 5.59 14.56 -11.69
C ASN A 168 4.37 14.56 -10.75
N THR A 169 3.18 14.95 -11.21
CA THR A 169 1.94 14.73 -10.47
C THR A 169 1.29 13.40 -10.85
N VAL A 170 0.49 12.82 -9.96
CA VAL A 170 -0.25 11.58 -10.25
C VAL A 170 -1.43 11.88 -11.17
N ARG A 171 -1.43 11.29 -12.37
CA ARG A 171 -2.53 11.41 -13.32
C ARG A 171 -3.64 10.43 -13.00
N GLN A 172 -3.29 9.15 -12.78
CA GLN A 172 -4.20 8.08 -12.35
C GLN A 172 -3.47 7.10 -11.46
N ALA A 173 -4.19 6.51 -10.49
CA ALA A 173 -3.73 5.39 -9.70
C ALA A 173 -4.92 4.51 -9.32
N GLY A 174 -4.72 3.20 -9.29
CA GLY A 174 -5.76 2.25 -8.94
C GLY A 174 -5.39 0.84 -9.34
N GLY A 175 -6.34 -0.07 -9.17
CA GLY A 175 -6.12 -1.46 -9.47
C GLY A 175 -7.29 -2.35 -9.08
N PHE A 176 -7.08 -3.65 -9.19
CA PHE A 176 -8.01 -4.66 -8.71
C PHE A 176 -7.28 -5.87 -8.11
N ILE A 177 -7.99 -6.60 -7.28
CA ILE A 177 -7.64 -7.93 -6.78
C ILE A 177 -8.85 -8.82 -7.01
N LEU A 178 -8.69 -9.90 -7.78
CA LEU A 178 -9.70 -10.93 -7.98
C LEU A 178 -9.19 -12.23 -7.36
N GLN A 179 -10.07 -12.93 -6.66
CA GLN A 179 -9.73 -14.16 -5.96
C GLN A 179 -10.75 -15.25 -6.25
N LEU A 180 -10.26 -16.43 -6.66
CA LEU A 180 -11.09 -17.62 -6.79
C LEU A 180 -11.29 -18.24 -5.40
N LEU A 181 -12.55 -18.47 -5.04
CA LEU A 181 -12.89 -19.10 -3.78
C LEU A 181 -12.91 -20.63 -3.93
N PRO A 182 -12.75 -21.39 -2.83
CA PRO A 182 -12.78 -22.84 -2.88
C PRO A 182 -14.06 -23.36 -3.53
N GLY A 183 -13.92 -24.28 -4.48
CA GLY A 183 -15.03 -24.85 -5.23
C GLY A 183 -15.37 -24.13 -6.55
N ALA A 184 -14.57 -23.15 -6.95
CA ALA A 184 -14.72 -22.53 -8.28
C ALA A 184 -14.62 -23.59 -9.38
N SER A 185 -15.57 -23.56 -10.35
CA SER A 185 -15.62 -24.51 -11.44
C SER A 185 -14.57 -24.22 -12.51
N GLU A 186 -14.11 -25.25 -13.22
CA GLU A 186 -13.17 -25.11 -14.34
C GLU A 186 -13.69 -24.15 -15.43
N GLU A 187 -15.00 -24.09 -15.64
CA GLU A 187 -15.63 -23.18 -16.59
C GLU A 187 -15.45 -21.73 -16.15
N VAL A 188 -15.70 -21.42 -14.86
CA VAL A 188 -15.48 -20.08 -14.27
C VAL A 188 -14.01 -19.70 -14.37
N ILE A 189 -13.10 -20.61 -14.02
CA ILE A 189 -11.65 -20.36 -14.06
C ILE A 189 -11.20 -20.02 -15.49
N SER A 190 -11.52 -20.89 -16.46
CA SER A 190 -11.08 -20.72 -17.85
C SER A 190 -11.66 -19.45 -18.51
N THR A 191 -12.91 -19.14 -18.20
CA THR A 191 -13.56 -17.94 -18.71
C THR A 191 -12.92 -16.67 -18.12
N LEU A 192 -12.68 -16.64 -16.80
CA LEU A 192 -12.01 -15.53 -16.13
C LEU A 192 -10.58 -15.32 -16.67
N GLU A 193 -9.80 -16.38 -16.86
CA GLU A 193 -8.46 -16.30 -17.44
C GLU A 193 -8.47 -15.67 -18.84
N ASN A 194 -9.47 -16.00 -19.66
CA ASN A 194 -9.60 -15.42 -21.00
C ASN A 194 -9.96 -13.94 -20.95
N ARG A 195 -10.87 -13.53 -20.05
CA ARG A 195 -11.22 -12.12 -19.83
C ARG A 195 -10.00 -11.30 -19.34
N LEU A 196 -9.22 -11.84 -18.43
CA LEU A 196 -8.02 -11.18 -17.92
C LEU A 196 -6.95 -10.93 -18.98
N LYS A 197 -6.82 -11.81 -19.98
CA LYS A 197 -5.90 -11.61 -21.13
C LYS A 197 -6.26 -10.39 -21.98
N GLU A 198 -7.51 -9.94 -21.97
CA GLU A 198 -7.97 -8.76 -22.69
C GLU A 198 -7.56 -7.46 -21.99
N ILE A 199 -7.25 -7.51 -20.69
CA ILE A 199 -6.83 -6.36 -19.90
C ILE A 199 -5.34 -6.08 -20.12
N THR A 200 -5.02 -5.19 -21.03
CA THR A 200 -3.64 -4.84 -21.37
C THR A 200 -3.00 -3.86 -20.39
N SER A 201 -3.79 -2.97 -19.77
CA SER A 201 -3.28 -1.95 -18.83
C SER A 201 -4.40 -1.38 -17.96
N ILE A 202 -4.27 -1.54 -16.66
CA ILE A 202 -5.19 -0.94 -15.69
C ILE A 202 -5.14 0.59 -15.73
N THR A 203 -3.97 1.18 -15.92
CA THR A 203 -3.84 2.65 -16.01
C THR A 203 -4.50 3.23 -17.25
N SER A 204 -4.52 2.50 -18.36
CA SER A 204 -5.23 2.92 -19.58
C SER A 204 -6.75 2.92 -19.38
N LEU A 205 -7.28 1.93 -18.67
CA LEU A 205 -8.69 1.89 -18.32
C LEU A 205 -9.08 3.08 -17.41
N LEU A 206 -8.31 3.33 -16.37
CA LEU A 206 -8.53 4.46 -15.47
C LEU A 206 -8.41 5.80 -16.21
N ASP A 207 -7.45 5.94 -17.11
CA ASP A 207 -7.23 7.17 -17.87
C ASP A 207 -8.32 7.43 -18.93
N ALA A 208 -8.96 6.36 -19.41
CA ALA A 208 -10.17 6.45 -20.24
C ALA A 208 -11.44 6.83 -19.45
N GLY A 209 -11.33 7.01 -18.14
CA GLY A 209 -12.44 7.42 -17.26
C GLY A 209 -13.24 6.26 -16.67
N ASN A 210 -12.75 5.01 -16.79
CA ASN A 210 -13.45 3.89 -16.17
C ASN A 210 -13.36 3.98 -14.64
N THR A 211 -14.49 3.80 -13.98
CA THR A 211 -14.57 3.68 -12.52
C THR A 211 -14.23 2.26 -12.06
N PRO A 212 -13.96 2.04 -10.77
CA PRO A 212 -13.78 0.69 -10.23
C PRO A 212 -14.93 -0.27 -10.59
N GLU A 213 -16.18 0.21 -10.54
CA GLU A 213 -17.35 -0.56 -10.93
C GLU A 213 -17.30 -0.97 -12.42
N MET A 214 -16.99 -0.01 -13.31
CA MET A 214 -16.87 -0.28 -14.75
C MET A 214 -15.75 -1.25 -15.09
N ILE A 215 -14.64 -1.20 -14.34
CA ILE A 215 -13.54 -2.15 -14.50
C ILE A 215 -13.98 -3.56 -14.09
N LEU A 216 -14.68 -3.70 -12.96
CA LEU A 216 -15.21 -5.00 -12.54
C LEU A 216 -16.28 -5.51 -13.52
N GLU A 217 -17.17 -4.64 -14.00
CA GLU A 217 -18.19 -4.99 -15.00
C GLU A 217 -17.54 -5.49 -16.30
N HIS A 218 -16.47 -4.84 -16.76
CA HIS A 218 -15.74 -5.25 -17.95
C HIS A 218 -15.12 -6.66 -17.80
N ILE A 219 -14.68 -7.04 -16.61
CA ILE A 219 -14.02 -8.34 -16.35
C ILE A 219 -15.07 -9.41 -15.97
N LEU A 220 -16.06 -9.05 -15.16
CA LEU A 220 -16.94 -9.98 -14.46
C LEU A 220 -18.42 -9.84 -14.82
N GLY A 221 -18.80 -8.96 -15.76
CA GLY A 221 -20.20 -8.73 -16.12
C GLY A 221 -20.94 -9.99 -16.55
N ASP A 222 -20.25 -10.91 -17.24
CA ASP A 222 -20.85 -12.19 -17.67
C ASP A 222 -20.98 -13.25 -16.54
N PHE A 223 -20.53 -12.93 -15.32
CA PHE A 223 -20.55 -13.81 -14.15
C PHE A 223 -21.55 -13.38 -13.07
N ASP A 224 -22.62 -12.68 -13.43
CA ASP A 224 -23.59 -12.16 -12.48
C ASP A 224 -22.91 -11.33 -11.36
N LEU A 225 -22.19 -10.30 -11.75
CA LEU A 225 -21.46 -9.40 -10.84
C LEU A 225 -22.41 -8.75 -9.83
N GLU A 226 -22.15 -8.95 -8.54
CA GLU A 226 -22.87 -8.31 -7.44
C GLU A 226 -21.92 -7.38 -6.67
N ILE A 227 -22.19 -6.06 -6.70
CA ILE A 227 -21.48 -5.08 -5.91
C ILE A 227 -22.03 -5.08 -4.49
N LEU A 228 -21.19 -5.38 -3.52
CA LEU A 228 -21.57 -5.49 -2.10
C LEU A 228 -21.42 -4.16 -1.36
N ASP A 229 -20.25 -3.50 -1.52
CA ASP A 229 -19.93 -2.27 -0.80
C ASP A 229 -19.12 -1.31 -1.65
N LYS A 230 -19.27 -0.03 -1.30
CA LYS A 230 -18.42 1.07 -1.74
C LYS A 230 -17.81 1.73 -0.51
N ILE A 231 -16.51 1.55 -0.33
CA ILE A 231 -15.77 1.96 0.86
C ILE A 231 -14.86 3.13 0.50
N PRO A 232 -15.00 4.31 1.12
CA PRO A 232 -14.06 5.40 0.95
C PRO A 232 -12.64 4.97 1.33
N THR A 233 -11.63 5.50 0.64
CA THR A 233 -10.22 5.28 0.99
C THR A 233 -9.45 6.58 0.96
N GLN A 234 -8.46 6.71 1.84
CA GLN A 234 -7.63 7.90 1.94
C GLN A 234 -6.27 7.59 2.54
N PHE A 235 -5.32 8.46 2.29
CA PHE A 235 -4.07 8.46 3.06
C PHE A 235 -4.33 9.03 4.45
N ALA A 236 -4.30 8.17 5.49
CA ALA A 236 -4.59 8.57 6.86
C ALA A 236 -3.44 8.23 7.79
N CYS A 237 -2.76 9.24 8.29
CA CYS A 237 -1.72 9.07 9.30
C CYS A 237 -2.22 9.48 10.68
N ASN A 238 -2.17 8.54 11.60
CA ASN A 238 -2.57 8.73 12.99
C ASN A 238 -1.40 9.21 13.90
N CYS A 239 -0.37 9.85 13.34
CA CYS A 239 0.69 10.47 14.13
C CYS A 239 0.13 11.67 14.92
N SER A 240 0.61 11.81 16.13
CA SER A 240 0.27 12.95 17.01
C SER A 240 1.46 13.35 17.86
N ARG A 241 1.38 14.54 18.47
CA ARG A 241 2.38 15.01 19.42
C ARG A 241 2.59 14.01 20.55
N GLU A 242 1.51 13.48 21.12
CA GLU A 242 1.57 12.53 22.23
C GLU A 242 2.28 11.22 21.83
N ARG A 243 2.13 10.76 20.56
CA ARG A 243 2.84 9.58 20.07
C ARG A 243 4.33 9.82 19.90
N ILE A 244 4.72 11.02 19.44
CA ILE A 244 6.13 11.43 19.34
C ILE A 244 6.74 11.52 20.74
N GLU A 245 6.05 12.14 21.71
CA GLU A 245 6.50 12.21 23.09
C GLU A 245 6.69 10.83 23.73
N LYS A 246 5.75 9.90 23.51
CA LYS A 246 5.90 8.51 23.97
C LYS A 246 7.08 7.81 23.34
N ALA A 247 7.34 8.02 22.03
CA ALA A 247 8.50 7.48 21.36
C ALA A 247 9.80 8.02 21.97
N LEU A 248 9.90 9.33 22.23
CA LEU A 248 11.03 9.96 22.90
C LEU A 248 11.24 9.41 24.31
N ILE A 249 10.19 9.25 25.09
CA ILE A 249 10.29 8.62 26.43
C ILE A 249 10.85 7.20 26.33
N SER A 250 10.49 6.44 25.30
CA SER A 250 10.91 5.04 25.15
C SER A 250 12.35 4.82 24.76
N ILE A 251 13.05 5.85 24.24
CA ILE A 251 14.49 5.75 23.93
C ILE A 251 15.37 5.72 25.20
N GLY A 252 14.86 6.26 26.32
CA GLY A 252 15.52 6.20 27.62
C GLY A 252 16.14 7.52 28.09
N LYS A 253 16.50 7.55 29.38
CA LYS A 253 16.99 8.80 30.05
C LYS A 253 18.32 9.26 29.49
N LYS A 254 19.21 8.34 29.15
CA LYS A 254 20.57 8.66 28.70
C LYS A 254 20.52 9.44 27.39
N GLU A 255 19.80 8.93 26.41
CA GLU A 255 19.64 9.52 25.09
C GLU A 255 18.88 10.86 25.16
N LEU A 256 17.84 10.95 26.01
CA LEU A 256 17.15 12.22 26.27
C LEU A 256 18.08 13.28 26.88
N GLN A 257 18.95 12.88 27.84
CA GLN A 257 19.92 13.78 28.45
C GLN A 257 20.95 14.27 27.42
N GLU A 258 21.45 13.39 26.55
CA GLU A 258 22.37 13.75 25.47
C GLU A 258 21.75 14.82 24.54
N MET A 259 20.46 14.62 24.16
CA MET A 259 19.72 15.61 23.35
C MET A 259 19.55 16.96 24.07
N ILE A 260 19.31 16.94 25.37
CA ILE A 260 19.21 18.15 26.18
C ILE A 260 20.56 18.91 26.26
N ASP A 261 21.65 18.16 26.42
CA ASP A 261 23.00 18.69 26.54
C ASP A 261 23.50 19.32 25.22
N GLU A 262 22.99 18.84 24.06
CA GLU A 262 23.23 19.51 22.76
C GLU A 262 22.61 20.91 22.68
N GLY A 263 21.61 21.24 23.49
CA GLY A 263 21.01 22.56 23.63
C GLY A 263 20.23 23.03 22.39
N LYS A 264 19.82 22.11 21.49
CA LYS A 264 19.12 22.41 20.24
C LYS A 264 17.68 21.88 20.26
N THR A 265 16.78 22.60 19.59
CA THR A 265 15.48 22.05 19.22
C THR A 265 15.70 20.88 18.27
N ILE A 266 15.17 19.71 18.60
CA ILE A 266 15.20 18.54 17.71
C ILE A 266 13.98 18.52 16.80
N GLU A 267 14.14 18.06 15.58
CA GLU A 267 13.05 17.88 14.62
C GLU A 267 12.75 16.39 14.48
N MET A 268 11.54 16.02 14.86
CA MET A 268 11.05 14.66 14.74
C MET A 268 10.08 14.55 13.57
N ASN A 269 10.45 13.81 12.53
CA ASN A 269 9.61 13.61 11.37
C ASN A 269 8.86 12.28 11.47
N CYS A 270 7.56 12.31 11.18
CA CYS A 270 6.79 11.08 11.04
C CYS A 270 7.18 10.36 9.74
N HIS A 271 7.70 9.13 9.82
CA HIS A 271 8.09 8.35 8.65
C HIS A 271 6.95 8.12 7.64
N PHE A 272 5.68 8.03 8.11
CA PHE A 272 4.54 7.78 7.24
C PHE A 272 4.03 9.00 6.47
N CYS A 273 4.04 10.18 7.05
CA CYS A 273 3.47 11.39 6.41
C CYS A 273 4.42 12.58 6.37
N ASN A 274 5.65 12.39 6.79
CA ASN A 274 6.72 13.39 6.83
C ASN A 274 6.37 14.69 7.61
N LYS A 275 5.31 14.65 8.43
CA LYS A 275 4.95 15.79 9.30
C LYS A 275 6.04 15.99 10.33
N ASN A 276 6.51 17.23 10.41
CA ASN A 276 7.54 17.64 11.37
C ASN A 276 6.92 18.00 12.73
N TYR A 277 7.56 17.54 13.80
CA TYR A 277 7.23 17.83 15.19
C TYR A 277 8.50 18.37 15.88
N PRO A 278 8.69 19.70 15.93
CA PRO A 278 9.81 20.27 16.68
C PRO A 278 9.62 20.03 18.18
N VAL A 279 10.70 19.64 18.86
CA VAL A 279 10.72 19.42 20.31
C VAL A 279 11.81 20.28 20.92
N THR A 280 11.42 21.24 21.74
CA THR A 280 12.33 22.16 22.39
C THR A 280 13.10 21.52 23.56
N VAL A 281 14.19 22.14 24.01
CA VAL A 281 14.97 21.68 25.16
C VAL A 281 14.14 21.65 26.45
N GLU A 282 13.22 22.62 26.64
CA GLU A 282 12.31 22.65 27.77
C GLU A 282 11.35 21.46 27.76
N GLU A 283 10.81 21.13 26.60
CA GLU A 283 9.94 19.96 26.44
C GLU A 283 10.72 18.65 26.68
N LEU A 284 11.96 18.53 26.16
CA LEU A 284 12.81 17.36 26.43
C LEU A 284 13.09 17.17 27.93
N LYS A 285 13.34 18.25 28.69
CA LYS A 285 13.48 18.19 30.14
C LYS A 285 12.22 17.65 30.81
N GLY A 286 11.03 18.13 30.38
CA GLY A 286 9.75 17.63 30.89
C GLY A 286 9.50 16.15 30.54
N LEU A 287 9.99 15.66 29.39
CA LEU A 287 9.92 14.24 29.00
C LEU A 287 10.90 13.38 29.80
N LEU A 288 12.11 13.91 30.10
CA LEU A 288 13.11 13.22 30.93
C LEU A 288 12.58 12.89 32.33
N GLU A 289 11.81 13.80 32.94
CA GLU A 289 11.17 13.55 34.24
C GLU A 289 10.15 12.41 34.20
N LYS A 290 9.49 12.20 33.06
CA LYS A 290 8.50 11.14 32.85
C LYS A 290 9.14 9.79 32.44
N ALA A 291 10.38 9.80 31.99
CA ALA A 291 11.08 8.60 31.57
C ALA A 291 11.45 7.73 32.78
N VAL A 292 11.13 6.45 32.73
CA VAL A 292 11.28 5.51 33.87
C VAL A 292 12.69 4.87 33.92
N ARG A 293 13.44 4.91 32.82
CA ARG A 293 14.81 4.32 32.71
C ARG A 293 15.75 5.20 31.90
#